data_ea3aec3ed8011e858de596f8e0f1a353
#
_entry.id   ea3aec3ed8011e858de596f8e0f1a353
#
_cell.length_a   1.000
_cell.length_b   1.000
_cell.length_c   1.000
_cell.angle_alpha   90.00
_cell.angle_beta   90.00
_cell.angle_gamma   90.00
#
_symmetry.space_group_name_H-M   'P 1'
#
loop_
_entity.id
_entity.type
_entity.pdbx_description
1 polymer ?
#
loop_
_entity_poly.entity_id
_entity_poly.type
_entity_poly.pdbx_seq_one_letter_code
_entity_poly.pdbx_strand_id
1 'polypeptide(L)'
;MVLSIGENVTTSFEFAKDGLVGYWTRWLILFVAGCIPIVNFITFGYLVKIYRGVDVAPELEGYLEMFIDGLKLLIIEIVYIIVPLMLIVASTAFMETETVVETIDVSGMTITTGATIMPASEPTGVGLALILIGALLAVIFSLVATIAGIRFAKTGEFGEGFNFGAIFETINEIGWGHYILASIVFIIVVCIIAVVLSLIPYIGELLVMIIVPLLILWQGKFFENLYSCA
;
A
#
# COMPACT_ATOMS: atom_id res chain seq x y z
N MET A 1 9.32 -16.36 -20.37
CA MET A 1 8.14 -17.24 -20.28
C MET A 1 7.21 -16.58 -19.27
N VAL A 2 6.04 -16.11 -19.71
CA VAL A 2 5.12 -15.41 -18.81
C VAL A 2 4.52 -16.45 -17.87
N LEU A 3 4.82 -16.33 -16.56
CA LEU A 3 4.19 -17.15 -15.51
C LEU A 3 2.69 -16.90 -15.53
N SER A 4 1.88 -17.94 -15.41
CA SER A 4 0.44 -17.74 -15.17
C SER A 4 0.25 -17.02 -13.82
N ILE A 5 -0.81 -16.21 -13.70
CA ILE A 5 -1.08 -15.44 -12.46
C ILE A 5 -1.17 -16.40 -11.25
N GLY A 6 -1.78 -17.57 -11.42
CA GLY A 6 -1.91 -18.56 -10.37
C GLY A 6 -0.55 -19.16 -9.93
N GLU A 7 0.32 -19.47 -10.90
CA GLU A 7 1.70 -19.93 -10.60
C GLU A 7 2.49 -18.85 -9.88
N ASN A 8 2.39 -17.58 -10.32
CA ASN A 8 3.08 -16.48 -9.66
C ASN A 8 2.60 -16.28 -8.21
N VAL A 9 1.29 -16.35 -7.96
CA VAL A 9 0.74 -16.30 -6.59
C VAL A 9 1.31 -17.41 -5.71
N THR A 10 1.38 -18.63 -6.23
CA THR A 10 1.87 -19.81 -5.48
C THR A 10 3.37 -19.75 -5.23
N THR A 11 4.17 -19.50 -6.28
CA THR A 11 5.64 -19.47 -6.15
C THR A 11 6.12 -18.32 -5.28
N SER A 12 5.51 -17.14 -5.41
CA SER A 12 5.83 -16.01 -4.54
C SER A 12 5.41 -16.24 -3.08
N PHE A 13 4.30 -16.95 -2.84
CA PHE A 13 3.91 -17.35 -1.50
C PHE A 13 4.88 -18.37 -0.89
N GLU A 14 5.29 -19.36 -1.66
CA GLU A 14 6.31 -20.34 -1.22
C GLU A 14 7.63 -19.65 -0.86
N PHE A 15 8.07 -18.70 -1.68
CA PHE A 15 9.24 -17.86 -1.36
C PHE A 15 9.08 -17.13 -0.01
N ALA A 16 7.94 -16.50 0.23
CA ALA A 16 7.69 -15.79 1.48
C ALA A 16 7.63 -16.75 2.68
N LYS A 17 6.94 -17.87 2.51
CA LYS A 17 6.83 -18.92 3.53
C LYS A 17 8.21 -19.49 3.89
N ASP A 18 8.99 -19.92 2.90
CA ASP A 18 10.30 -20.52 3.11
C ASP A 18 11.32 -19.51 3.66
N GLY A 19 11.13 -18.22 3.35
CA GLY A 19 11.94 -17.12 3.89
C GLY A 19 11.68 -16.82 5.36
N LEU A 20 10.51 -17.15 5.89
CA LEU A 20 10.10 -16.80 7.25
C LEU A 20 9.83 -18.01 8.15
N VAL A 21 9.19 -19.06 7.63
CA VAL A 21 8.88 -20.25 8.43
C VAL A 21 10.17 -21.02 8.71
N GLY A 22 10.46 -21.21 9.99
CA GLY A 22 11.75 -21.75 10.46
C GLY A 22 12.80 -20.68 10.77
N TYR A 23 12.63 -19.46 10.29
CA TYR A 23 13.48 -18.30 10.58
C TYR A 23 12.77 -17.30 11.50
N TRP A 24 12.34 -17.77 12.68
CA TRP A 24 11.52 -16.98 13.62
C TRP A 24 12.16 -15.65 14.03
N THR A 25 13.49 -15.60 14.11
CA THR A 25 14.23 -14.36 14.42
C THR A 25 14.02 -13.31 13.33
N ARG A 26 14.07 -13.72 12.05
CA ARG A 26 13.80 -12.84 10.91
C ARG A 26 12.38 -12.32 10.96
N TRP A 27 11.41 -13.21 11.20
CA TRP A 27 10.00 -12.83 11.32
C TRP A 27 9.79 -11.82 12.46
N LEU A 28 10.34 -12.10 13.64
CA LEU A 28 10.22 -11.23 14.81
C LEU A 28 10.85 -9.84 14.56
N ILE A 29 12.04 -9.79 13.95
CA ILE A 29 12.71 -8.52 13.65
C ILE A 29 11.87 -7.68 12.68
N LEU A 30 11.35 -8.27 11.59
CA LEU A 30 10.50 -7.58 10.63
C LEU A 30 9.16 -7.14 11.24
N PHE A 31 8.58 -7.97 12.11
CA PHE A 31 7.37 -7.64 12.85
C PHE A 31 7.60 -6.43 13.77
N VAL A 32 8.64 -6.47 14.61
CA VAL A 32 8.99 -5.36 15.52
C VAL A 32 9.36 -4.10 14.75
N ALA A 33 10.12 -4.24 13.65
CA ALA A 33 10.46 -3.13 12.78
C ALA A 33 9.21 -2.47 12.19
N GLY A 34 8.23 -3.27 11.77
CA GLY A 34 6.94 -2.77 11.25
C GLY A 34 6.10 -2.01 12.28
N CYS A 35 6.26 -2.32 13.58
CA CYS A 35 5.54 -1.63 14.66
C CYS A 35 6.12 -0.24 15.00
N ILE A 36 7.36 0.05 14.65
CA ILE A 36 8.05 1.29 15.00
C ILE A 36 8.25 2.14 13.73
N PRO A 37 7.58 3.30 13.59
CA PRO A 37 7.57 4.07 12.34
C PRO A 37 8.94 4.34 11.72
N ILE A 38 9.94 4.71 12.54
CA ILE A 38 11.29 4.99 12.05
C ILE A 38 12.04 3.70 11.68
N VAL A 39 11.84 2.63 12.44
CA VAL A 39 12.50 1.34 12.20
C VAL A 39 11.86 0.61 11.01
N ASN A 40 10.61 0.93 10.69
CA ASN A 40 9.90 0.37 9.54
C ASN A 40 10.61 0.63 8.19
N PHE A 41 11.46 1.65 8.10
CA PHE A 41 12.31 1.84 6.91
C PHE A 41 13.22 0.64 6.64
N ILE A 42 13.61 -0.13 7.66
CA ILE A 42 14.35 -1.38 7.49
C ILE A 42 13.49 -2.43 6.76
N THR A 43 12.18 -2.49 7.05
CA THR A 43 11.24 -3.39 6.36
C THR A 43 11.08 -3.01 4.89
N PHE A 44 10.98 -1.71 4.57
CA PHE A 44 11.00 -1.23 3.19
C PHE A 44 12.33 -1.51 2.49
N GLY A 45 13.46 -1.35 3.19
CA GLY A 45 14.77 -1.72 2.65
C GLY A 45 14.92 -3.23 2.43
N TYR A 46 14.30 -4.05 3.26
CA TYR A 46 14.23 -5.49 3.02
C TYR A 46 13.41 -5.82 1.77
N LEU A 47 12.30 -5.09 1.53
CA LEU A 47 11.53 -5.18 0.29
C LEU A 47 12.39 -4.79 -0.93
N VAL A 48 13.22 -3.75 -0.83
CA VAL A 48 14.18 -3.38 -1.89
C VAL A 48 15.15 -4.53 -2.19
N LYS A 49 15.65 -5.25 -1.18
CA LYS A 49 16.48 -6.44 -1.41
C LYS A 49 15.75 -7.54 -2.19
N ILE A 50 14.46 -7.75 -1.91
CA ILE A 50 13.63 -8.70 -2.67
C ILE A 50 13.44 -8.22 -4.12
N TYR A 51 13.16 -6.94 -4.32
CA TYR A 51 12.99 -6.33 -5.62
C TYR A 51 14.24 -6.40 -6.53
N ARG A 52 15.44 -6.59 -5.94
CA ARG A 52 16.67 -6.84 -6.71
C ARG A 52 16.66 -8.17 -7.46
N GLY A 53 15.67 -9.05 -7.24
CA GLY A 53 15.50 -10.30 -7.97
C GLY A 53 16.26 -11.45 -7.34
N VAL A 54 15.96 -11.77 -6.10
CA VAL A 54 16.58 -12.89 -5.38
C VAL A 54 15.69 -14.14 -5.42
N ASP A 55 16.30 -15.31 -5.54
CA ASP A 55 15.59 -16.60 -5.56
C ASP A 55 15.29 -17.13 -4.15
N VAL A 56 16.06 -16.69 -3.17
CA VAL A 56 15.89 -17.05 -1.75
C VAL A 56 15.81 -15.77 -0.93
N ALA A 57 14.95 -15.77 0.08
CA ALA A 57 14.76 -14.59 0.94
C ALA A 57 16.10 -14.16 1.57
N PRO A 58 16.53 -12.90 1.36
CA PRO A 58 17.84 -12.43 1.77
C PRO A 58 17.99 -12.43 3.30
N GLU A 59 19.21 -12.50 3.79
CA GLU A 59 19.49 -12.34 5.21
C GLU A 59 19.29 -10.90 5.68
N LEU A 60 18.92 -10.75 6.96
CA LEU A 60 18.78 -9.44 7.61
C LEU A 60 20.15 -8.92 8.03
N GLU A 61 20.93 -8.46 7.07
CA GLU A 61 22.24 -7.86 7.26
C GLU A 61 22.30 -6.48 6.62
N GLY A 62 23.22 -5.64 7.08
CA GLY A 62 23.37 -4.28 6.53
C GLY A 62 22.17 -3.38 6.88
N TYR A 63 21.76 -3.33 8.15
CA TYR A 63 20.58 -2.55 8.60
C TYR A 63 20.62 -1.08 8.17
N LEU A 64 21.80 -0.46 8.13
CA LEU A 64 21.94 0.94 7.69
C LEU A 64 21.68 1.09 6.20
N GLU A 65 22.17 0.16 5.38
CA GLU A 65 21.89 0.13 3.94
C GLU A 65 20.40 -0.07 3.69
N MET A 66 19.78 -1.07 4.37
CA MET A 66 18.33 -1.29 4.29
C MET A 66 17.53 -0.05 4.72
N PHE A 67 17.96 0.64 5.79
CA PHE A 67 17.30 1.86 6.24
C PHE A 67 17.33 2.95 5.17
N ILE A 68 18.50 3.17 4.55
CA ILE A 68 18.69 4.18 3.49
C ILE A 68 17.87 3.81 2.23
N ASP A 69 17.93 2.56 1.82
CA ASP A 69 17.20 2.09 0.64
C ASP A 69 15.69 2.12 0.87
N GLY A 70 15.24 1.77 2.09
CA GLY A 70 13.84 1.89 2.48
C GLY A 70 13.35 3.33 2.52
N LEU A 71 14.19 4.26 2.98
CA LEU A 71 13.87 5.69 2.94
C LEU A 71 13.75 6.21 1.50
N LYS A 72 14.65 5.78 0.60
CA LYS A 72 14.56 6.13 -0.83
C LYS A 72 13.28 5.58 -1.46
N LEU A 73 12.96 4.31 -1.19
CA LEU A 73 11.71 3.70 -1.68
C LEU A 73 10.49 4.47 -1.19
N LEU A 74 10.43 4.82 0.11
CA LEU A 74 9.34 5.62 0.64
C LEU A 74 9.21 6.99 -0.04
N ILE A 75 10.33 7.66 -0.35
CA ILE A 75 10.29 8.95 -1.07
C ILE A 75 9.69 8.75 -2.47
N ILE A 76 10.06 7.68 -3.17
CA ILE A 76 9.47 7.35 -4.47
C ILE A 76 7.94 7.17 -4.30
N GLU A 77 7.49 6.34 -3.37
CA GLU A 77 6.08 6.09 -3.11
C GLU A 77 5.29 7.39 -2.78
N ILE A 78 5.86 8.25 -1.92
CA ILE A 78 5.24 9.53 -1.56
C ILE A 78 5.07 10.43 -2.78
N VAL A 79 6.07 10.53 -3.64
CA VAL A 79 6.00 11.38 -4.84
C VAL A 79 4.87 10.92 -5.77
N TYR A 80 4.66 9.61 -5.91
CA TYR A 80 3.56 9.10 -6.73
C TYR A 80 2.18 9.31 -6.09
N ILE A 81 2.05 9.14 -4.76
CA ILE A 81 0.76 9.23 -4.08
C ILE A 81 0.32 10.68 -3.79
N ILE A 82 1.23 11.67 -3.84
CA ILE A 82 0.93 13.04 -3.43
C ILE A 82 -0.18 13.68 -4.26
N VAL A 83 -0.22 13.42 -5.58
CA VAL A 83 -1.23 14.00 -6.49
C VAL A 83 -2.62 13.46 -6.17
N PRO A 84 -2.87 12.13 -6.15
CA PRO A 84 -4.17 11.61 -5.77
C PRO A 84 -4.57 11.99 -4.33
N LEU A 85 -3.62 12.03 -3.41
CA LEU A 85 -3.88 12.44 -2.03
C LEU A 85 -4.35 13.91 -1.95
N MET A 86 -3.73 14.82 -2.70
CA MET A 86 -4.15 16.21 -2.75
C MET A 86 -5.59 16.37 -3.25
N LEU A 87 -6.02 15.56 -4.23
CA LEU A 87 -7.41 15.59 -4.71
C LEU A 87 -8.39 15.09 -3.64
N ILE A 88 -8.04 14.01 -2.94
CA ILE A 88 -8.86 13.49 -1.84
C ILE A 88 -8.93 14.50 -0.69
N VAL A 89 -7.82 15.13 -0.33
CA VAL A 89 -7.80 16.18 0.69
C VAL A 89 -8.60 17.40 0.22
N ALA A 90 -8.49 17.82 -1.04
CA ALA A 90 -9.27 18.93 -1.58
C ALA A 90 -10.79 18.68 -1.53
N SER A 91 -11.23 17.42 -1.55
CA SER A 91 -12.65 17.08 -1.43
C SER A 91 -13.26 17.51 -0.09
N THR A 92 -12.45 17.62 0.97
CA THR A 92 -12.93 18.07 2.30
C THR A 92 -13.45 19.50 2.29
N ALA A 93 -12.98 20.33 1.34
CA ALA A 93 -13.50 21.69 1.15
C ALA A 93 -14.92 21.71 0.52
N PHE A 94 -15.40 20.57 0.02
CA PHE A 94 -16.70 20.40 -0.63
C PHE A 94 -17.59 19.44 0.17
N MET A 95 -17.40 19.35 1.49
CA MET A 95 -18.33 18.70 2.40
C MET A 95 -19.48 19.65 2.72
N GLU A 96 -20.70 19.11 2.81
CA GLU A 96 -21.82 19.89 3.29
C GLU A 96 -21.63 20.23 4.77
N THR A 97 -22.10 21.39 5.17
CA THR A 97 -22.08 21.80 6.58
C THR A 97 -23.50 21.88 7.08
N GLU A 98 -23.84 21.10 8.08
CA GLU A 98 -25.11 21.21 8.77
C GLU A 98 -24.97 22.16 9.96
N THR A 99 -25.93 23.09 10.05
CA THR A 99 -26.05 23.93 11.24
C THR A 99 -27.01 23.22 12.20
N VAL A 100 -26.47 22.58 13.21
CA VAL A 100 -27.31 22.04 14.29
C VAL A 100 -27.71 23.18 15.24
N VAL A 101 -28.96 23.53 15.21
CA VAL A 101 -29.52 24.56 16.10
C VAL A 101 -30.13 23.87 17.31
N GLU A 102 -29.51 24.02 18.45
CA GLU A 102 -30.12 23.57 19.71
C GLU A 102 -31.22 24.53 20.14
N THR A 103 -32.43 24.02 20.15
CA THR A 103 -33.60 24.77 20.60
C THR A 103 -34.21 24.10 21.85
N ILE A 104 -34.55 24.88 22.84
CA ILE A 104 -35.33 24.43 23.99
C ILE A 104 -36.72 25.08 23.91
N ASP A 105 -37.75 24.24 23.97
CA ASP A 105 -39.13 24.72 24.05
C ASP A 105 -39.54 24.88 25.50
N VAL A 106 -39.74 26.12 25.94
CA VAL A 106 -40.15 26.45 27.29
C VAL A 106 -41.51 27.12 27.20
N SER A 107 -42.55 26.37 27.56
CA SER A 107 -43.92 26.87 27.63
C SER A 107 -44.45 27.49 26.33
N GLY A 108 -44.12 26.87 25.18
CA GLY A 108 -44.55 27.36 23.85
C GLY A 108 -43.71 28.45 23.28
N MET A 109 -42.56 28.76 23.87
CA MET A 109 -41.58 29.71 23.35
C MET A 109 -40.28 28.93 23.02
N THR A 110 -39.91 28.87 21.75
CA THR A 110 -38.70 28.24 21.28
C THR A 110 -37.51 29.17 21.48
N ILE A 111 -36.57 28.77 22.35
CA ILE A 111 -35.33 29.54 22.61
C ILE A 111 -34.17 28.80 21.93
N THR A 112 -33.48 29.47 21.03
CA THR A 112 -32.23 28.97 20.43
C THR A 112 -31.09 29.11 21.45
N THR A 113 -30.55 28.02 21.94
CA THR A 113 -29.49 28.01 22.95
C THR A 113 -28.09 27.95 22.36
N GLY A 114 -27.97 27.51 21.11
CA GLY A 114 -26.71 27.49 20.40
C GLY A 114 -26.88 27.07 18.95
N ALA A 115 -25.93 27.45 18.10
CA ALA A 115 -25.79 26.96 16.74
C ALA A 115 -24.36 26.45 16.56
N THR A 116 -24.22 25.14 16.31
CA THR A 116 -22.92 24.52 16.02
C THR A 116 -22.89 24.14 14.56
N ILE A 117 -21.89 24.63 13.83
CA ILE A 117 -21.63 24.21 12.45
C ILE A 117 -20.82 22.92 12.54
N MET A 118 -21.41 21.82 12.11
CA MET A 118 -20.72 20.54 11.99
C MET A 118 -20.55 20.22 10.52
N PRO A 119 -19.38 19.72 10.07
CA PRO A 119 -19.29 19.17 8.73
C PRO A 119 -20.25 17.99 8.63
N ALA A 120 -21.15 18.02 7.65
CA ALA A 120 -21.98 16.87 7.34
C ALA A 120 -21.08 15.71 6.90
N SER A 121 -21.52 14.50 7.14
CA SER A 121 -20.81 13.29 6.72
C SER A 121 -20.88 13.05 5.20
N GLU A 122 -21.71 13.81 4.50
CA GLU A 122 -22.00 13.64 3.07
C GLU A 122 -21.21 14.65 2.23
N PRO A 123 -20.45 14.18 1.22
CA PRO A 123 -19.78 15.07 0.28
C PRO A 123 -20.80 15.62 -0.72
N THR A 124 -20.63 16.88 -1.12
CA THR A 124 -21.35 17.46 -2.26
C THR A 124 -21.04 16.67 -3.54
N GLY A 125 -21.79 16.87 -4.61
CA GLY A 125 -21.51 16.23 -5.91
C GLY A 125 -20.08 16.49 -6.41
N VAL A 126 -19.52 17.69 -6.17
CA VAL A 126 -18.12 18.02 -6.49
C VAL A 126 -17.16 17.28 -5.56
N GLY A 127 -17.43 17.24 -4.27
CA GLY A 127 -16.62 16.49 -3.29
C GLY A 127 -16.55 15.02 -3.64
N LEU A 128 -17.68 14.40 -3.96
CA LEU A 128 -17.74 13.00 -4.39
C LEU A 128 -16.94 12.76 -5.67
N ALA A 129 -17.05 13.65 -6.67
CA ALA A 129 -16.26 13.53 -7.91
C ALA A 129 -14.76 13.59 -7.63
N LEU A 130 -14.30 14.49 -6.76
CA LEU A 130 -12.90 14.60 -6.37
C LEU A 130 -12.41 13.35 -5.63
N ILE A 131 -13.23 12.74 -4.75
CA ILE A 131 -12.90 11.48 -4.08
C ILE A 131 -12.75 10.35 -5.11
N LEU A 132 -13.70 10.22 -6.03
CA LEU A 132 -13.68 9.14 -7.02
C LEU A 132 -12.50 9.28 -8.00
N ILE A 133 -12.23 10.48 -8.47
CA ILE A 133 -11.07 10.76 -9.35
C ILE A 133 -9.77 10.52 -8.57
N GLY A 134 -9.67 11.04 -7.35
CA GLY A 134 -8.50 10.83 -6.49
C GLY A 134 -8.26 9.35 -6.20
N ALA A 135 -9.30 8.58 -5.90
CA ALA A 135 -9.21 7.14 -5.68
C ALA A 135 -8.76 6.38 -6.94
N LEU A 136 -9.33 6.72 -8.11
CA LEU A 136 -8.91 6.12 -9.38
C LEU A 136 -7.44 6.41 -9.68
N LEU A 137 -7.03 7.66 -9.52
CA LEU A 137 -5.64 8.06 -9.72
C LEU A 137 -4.72 7.38 -8.68
N ALA A 138 -5.15 7.21 -7.43
CA ALA A 138 -4.36 6.51 -6.42
C ALA A 138 -4.06 5.06 -6.84
N VAL A 139 -5.04 4.36 -7.41
CA VAL A 139 -4.83 3.00 -7.94
C VAL A 139 -3.84 3.02 -9.10
N ILE A 140 -4.00 3.91 -10.07
CA ILE A 140 -3.10 3.99 -11.23
C ILE A 140 -1.67 4.33 -10.78
N PHE A 141 -1.52 5.33 -9.92
CA PHE A 141 -0.21 5.78 -9.45
C PHE A 141 0.47 4.73 -8.56
N SER A 142 -0.28 3.96 -7.75
CA SER A 142 0.30 2.87 -6.95
C SER A 142 0.85 1.74 -7.83
N LEU A 143 0.18 1.41 -8.94
CA LEU A 143 0.70 0.45 -9.90
C LEU A 143 2.01 0.94 -10.54
N VAL A 144 2.05 2.20 -10.96
CA VAL A 144 3.26 2.81 -11.53
C VAL A 144 4.38 2.89 -10.49
N ALA A 145 4.08 3.28 -9.25
CA ALA A 145 5.04 3.37 -8.14
C ALA A 145 5.67 2.00 -7.81
N THR A 146 4.91 0.92 -7.88
CA THR A 146 5.44 -0.44 -7.67
C THR A 146 6.54 -0.77 -8.69
N ILE A 147 6.32 -0.53 -9.98
CA ILE A 147 7.35 -0.74 -11.02
C ILE A 147 8.52 0.24 -10.84
N ALA A 148 8.25 1.49 -10.47
CA ALA A 148 9.27 2.49 -10.15
C ALA A 148 10.18 2.03 -9.01
N GLY A 149 9.60 1.49 -7.94
CA GLY A 149 10.34 0.93 -6.80
C GLY A 149 11.20 -0.29 -7.18
N ILE A 150 10.67 -1.20 -8.00
CA ILE A 150 11.43 -2.36 -8.48
C ILE A 150 12.57 -1.90 -9.39
N ARG A 151 12.33 -0.95 -10.28
CA ARG A 151 13.34 -0.39 -11.16
C ARG A 151 14.47 0.28 -10.38
N PHE A 152 14.13 1.12 -9.39
CA PHE A 152 15.09 1.68 -8.44
C PHE A 152 15.92 0.58 -7.78
N ALA A 153 15.28 -0.49 -7.29
CA ALA A 153 15.96 -1.58 -6.60
C ALA A 153 16.95 -2.32 -7.51
N LYS A 154 16.56 -2.60 -8.76
CA LYS A 154 17.38 -3.35 -9.73
C LYS A 154 18.54 -2.52 -10.27
N THR A 155 18.37 -1.24 -10.51
CA THR A 155 19.44 -0.34 -11.01
C THR A 155 20.34 0.19 -9.90
N GLY A 156 19.83 0.31 -8.69
CA GLY A 156 20.50 0.98 -7.57
C GLY A 156 20.49 2.51 -7.67
N GLU A 157 19.97 3.08 -8.76
CA GLU A 157 19.93 4.52 -9.02
C GLU A 157 18.57 5.11 -8.62
N PHE A 158 18.59 6.04 -7.66
CA PHE A 158 17.36 6.67 -7.15
C PHE A 158 16.54 7.37 -8.25
N GLY A 159 17.24 8.00 -9.23
CA GLY A 159 16.60 8.68 -10.34
C GLY A 159 15.78 7.76 -11.26
N GLU A 160 16.13 6.49 -11.34
CA GLU A 160 15.41 5.51 -12.16
C GLU A 160 13.99 5.21 -11.65
N GLY A 161 13.72 5.47 -10.37
CA GLY A 161 12.36 5.48 -9.82
C GLY A 161 11.46 6.58 -10.39
N PHE A 162 12.00 7.55 -11.10
CA PHE A 162 11.28 8.66 -11.75
C PHE A 162 11.44 8.68 -13.26
N ASN A 163 12.07 7.67 -13.84
CA ASN A 163 12.22 7.50 -15.29
C ASN A 163 10.91 6.96 -15.88
N PHE A 164 9.92 7.86 -16.03
CA PHE A 164 8.59 7.50 -16.53
C PHE A 164 8.62 6.77 -17.87
N GLY A 165 9.54 7.17 -18.79
CA GLY A 165 9.68 6.52 -20.09
C GLY A 165 9.94 5.02 -19.92
N ALA A 166 10.97 4.69 -19.18
CA ALA A 166 11.37 3.31 -18.94
C ALA A 166 10.37 2.52 -18.05
N ILE A 167 9.69 3.20 -17.12
CA ILE A 167 8.64 2.57 -16.30
C ILE A 167 7.46 2.16 -17.18
N PHE A 168 6.97 3.05 -18.05
CA PHE A 168 5.87 2.75 -18.97
C PHE A 168 6.26 1.72 -20.03
N GLU A 169 7.51 1.72 -20.50
CA GLU A 169 8.05 0.69 -21.38
C GLU A 169 7.96 -0.69 -20.72
N THR A 170 8.46 -0.83 -19.48
CA THR A 170 8.36 -2.07 -18.71
C THR A 170 6.92 -2.53 -18.53
N ILE A 171 5.99 -1.62 -18.18
CA ILE A 171 4.56 -1.99 -18.04
C ILE A 171 3.98 -2.45 -19.38
N ASN A 172 4.38 -1.85 -20.49
CA ASN A 172 3.97 -2.27 -21.84
C ASN A 172 4.51 -3.65 -22.20
N GLU A 173 5.75 -3.99 -21.81
CA GLU A 173 6.35 -5.31 -22.01
C GLU A 173 5.65 -6.39 -21.19
N ILE A 174 5.30 -6.13 -19.93
CA ILE A 174 4.45 -7.00 -19.10
C ILE A 174 3.05 -7.13 -19.73
N GLY A 175 2.55 -6.06 -20.33
CA GLY A 175 1.19 -5.91 -20.84
C GLY A 175 0.23 -5.36 -19.77
N TRP A 176 -0.32 -4.17 -20.01
CA TRP A 176 -1.22 -3.48 -19.07
C TRP A 176 -2.35 -4.36 -18.52
N GLY A 177 -3.01 -5.11 -19.43
CA GLY A 177 -4.11 -5.99 -19.02
C GLY A 177 -3.66 -7.11 -18.06
N HIS A 178 -2.52 -7.72 -18.34
CA HIS A 178 -1.96 -8.77 -17.49
C HIS A 178 -1.51 -8.21 -16.15
N TYR A 179 -0.83 -7.06 -16.13
CA TYR A 179 -0.35 -6.40 -14.92
C TYR A 179 -1.49 -5.98 -13.99
N ILE A 180 -2.53 -5.31 -14.55
CA ILE A 180 -3.71 -4.90 -13.79
C ILE A 180 -4.46 -6.11 -13.25
N LEU A 181 -4.71 -7.13 -14.07
CA LEU A 181 -5.41 -8.34 -13.65
C LEU A 181 -4.65 -9.08 -12.55
N ALA A 182 -3.33 -9.23 -12.71
CA ALA A 182 -2.48 -9.86 -11.70
C ALA A 182 -2.53 -9.09 -10.36
N SER A 183 -2.46 -7.76 -10.41
CA SER A 183 -2.56 -6.90 -9.23
C SER A 183 -3.93 -7.02 -8.55
N ILE A 184 -5.00 -7.04 -9.31
CA ILE A 184 -6.37 -7.23 -8.77
C ILE A 184 -6.49 -8.59 -8.09
N VAL A 185 -6.03 -9.67 -8.73
CA VAL A 185 -6.05 -11.02 -8.16
C VAL A 185 -5.26 -11.05 -6.85
N PHE A 186 -4.06 -10.48 -6.81
CA PHE A 186 -3.25 -10.41 -5.60
C PHE A 186 -3.96 -9.66 -4.47
N ILE A 187 -4.51 -8.49 -4.76
CA ILE A 187 -5.27 -7.68 -3.77
C ILE A 187 -6.47 -8.47 -3.24
N ILE A 188 -7.24 -9.12 -4.09
CA ILE A 188 -8.39 -9.94 -3.67
C ILE A 188 -7.94 -11.05 -2.71
N VAL A 189 -6.87 -11.77 -3.03
CA VAL A 189 -6.34 -12.84 -2.18
C VAL A 189 -5.92 -12.29 -0.80
N VAL A 190 -5.18 -11.20 -0.77
CA VAL A 190 -4.76 -10.54 0.49
C VAL A 190 -5.98 -10.04 1.28
N CYS A 191 -6.97 -9.43 0.61
CA CYS A 191 -8.20 -8.98 1.26
C CYS A 191 -8.99 -10.15 1.87
N ILE A 192 -9.11 -11.28 1.15
CA ILE A 192 -9.78 -12.48 1.69
C ILE A 192 -9.08 -12.95 2.96
N ILE A 193 -7.74 -13.03 2.96
CA ILE A 193 -6.96 -13.43 4.14
C ILE A 193 -7.22 -12.46 5.30
N ALA A 194 -7.16 -11.16 5.05
CA ALA A 194 -7.39 -10.13 6.07
C ALA A 194 -8.81 -10.22 6.66
N VAL A 195 -9.83 -10.38 5.81
CA VAL A 195 -11.22 -10.53 6.25
C VAL A 195 -11.41 -11.80 7.06
N VAL A 196 -10.89 -12.95 6.60
CA VAL A 196 -11.01 -14.22 7.34
C VAL A 196 -10.36 -14.11 8.73
N LEU A 197 -9.20 -13.48 8.83
CA LEU A 197 -8.53 -13.29 10.11
C LEU A 197 -9.30 -12.31 11.01
N SER A 198 -9.84 -11.23 10.46
CA SER A 198 -10.61 -10.24 11.23
C SER A 198 -11.92 -10.79 11.81
N LEU A 199 -12.45 -11.89 11.26
CA LEU A 199 -13.62 -12.57 11.83
C LEU A 199 -13.33 -13.28 13.15
N ILE A 200 -12.06 -13.42 13.55
CA ILE A 200 -11.69 -14.05 14.84
C ILE A 200 -11.77 -12.98 15.94
N PRO A 201 -12.75 -13.04 16.87
CA PRO A 201 -12.90 -12.01 17.89
C PRO A 201 -11.65 -11.90 18.76
N TYR A 202 -11.30 -10.66 19.16
CA TYR A 202 -10.19 -10.29 20.07
C TYR A 202 -8.77 -10.56 19.56
N ILE A 203 -8.55 -11.59 18.72
CA ILE A 203 -7.20 -11.98 18.28
C ILE A 203 -6.98 -11.68 16.80
N GLY A 204 -8.04 -11.45 16.03
CA GLY A 204 -7.95 -11.28 14.56
C GLY A 204 -7.01 -10.15 14.14
N GLU A 205 -7.12 -8.98 14.76
CA GLU A 205 -6.25 -7.83 14.48
C GLU A 205 -4.79 -8.13 14.81
N LEU A 206 -4.52 -8.82 15.91
CA LEU A 206 -3.18 -9.25 16.29
C LEU A 206 -2.60 -10.24 15.28
N LEU A 207 -3.42 -11.20 14.81
CA LEU A 207 -2.99 -12.15 13.78
C LEU A 207 -2.68 -11.45 12.46
N VAL A 208 -3.48 -10.47 12.05
CA VAL A 208 -3.19 -9.64 10.86
C VAL A 208 -1.84 -8.95 11.02
N MET A 209 -1.56 -8.33 12.17
CA MET A 209 -0.25 -7.71 12.41
C MET A 209 0.90 -8.70 12.36
N ILE A 210 0.73 -9.91 12.92
CA ILE A 210 1.77 -10.94 12.94
C ILE A 210 2.11 -11.42 11.52
N ILE A 211 1.14 -11.49 10.61
CA ILE A 211 1.37 -11.96 9.24
C ILE A 211 1.88 -10.87 8.29
N VAL A 212 1.88 -9.57 8.69
CA VAL A 212 2.35 -8.47 7.85
C VAL A 212 3.73 -8.75 7.21
N PRO A 213 4.76 -9.24 7.93
CA PRO A 213 6.04 -9.58 7.30
C PRO A 213 5.91 -10.60 6.17
N LEU A 214 5.05 -11.62 6.36
CA LEU A 214 4.79 -12.61 5.32
C LEU A 214 4.15 -11.98 4.08
N LEU A 215 3.18 -11.09 4.29
CA LEU A 215 2.51 -10.38 3.19
C LEU A 215 3.46 -9.47 2.43
N ILE A 216 4.38 -8.79 3.12
CA ILE A 216 5.39 -7.92 2.49
C ILE A 216 6.35 -8.74 1.61
N LEU A 217 6.86 -9.87 2.09
CA LEU A 217 7.73 -10.74 1.30
C LEU A 217 6.98 -11.30 0.09
N TRP A 218 5.74 -11.75 0.31
CA TRP A 218 4.89 -12.27 -0.74
C TRP A 218 4.61 -11.24 -1.83
N GLN A 219 4.18 -10.04 -1.43
CA GLN A 219 3.98 -8.91 -2.35
C GLN A 219 5.26 -8.57 -3.12
N GLY A 220 6.38 -8.48 -2.40
CA GLY A 220 7.66 -8.15 -3.00
C GLY A 220 8.05 -9.13 -4.11
N LYS A 221 7.98 -10.43 -3.83
CA LYS A 221 8.33 -11.46 -4.82
C LYS A 221 7.30 -11.56 -5.95
N PHE A 222 6.01 -11.36 -5.65
CA PHE A 222 4.95 -11.38 -6.64
C PHE A 222 5.15 -10.32 -7.73
N PHE A 223 5.39 -9.08 -7.34
CA PHE A 223 5.60 -7.98 -8.29
C PHE A 223 6.98 -8.03 -8.93
N GLU A 224 8.00 -8.52 -8.23
CA GLU A 224 9.33 -8.75 -8.82
C GLU A 224 9.27 -9.79 -9.93
N ASN A 225 8.53 -10.88 -9.76
CA ASN A 225 8.33 -11.89 -10.79
C ASN A 225 7.61 -11.31 -12.03
N LEU A 226 6.59 -10.45 -11.83
CA LEU A 226 5.92 -9.77 -12.94
C LEU A 226 6.89 -8.85 -13.72
N TYR A 227 7.71 -8.11 -13.00
CA TYR A 227 8.75 -7.25 -13.59
C TYR A 227 9.77 -8.08 -14.38
N SER A 228 10.19 -9.22 -13.86
CA SER A 228 11.21 -10.06 -14.50
C SER A 228 10.68 -10.85 -15.70
N CYS A 229 9.37 -10.81 -15.96
CA CYS A 229 8.76 -11.35 -17.17
C CYS A 229 8.75 -10.35 -18.35
N ALA A 230 9.08 -9.05 -18.10
CA ALA A 230 9.28 -8.04 -19.11
C ALA A 230 10.68 -8.14 -19.68
#